data_a4120e3b3a8445e96274d9f3cbe41d23
#
_entry.id   a4120e3b3a8445e96274d9f3cbe41d23
#
_cell.length_a   1.000
_cell.length_b   1.000
_cell.length_c   1.000
_cell.angle_alpha   90.00
_cell.angle_beta   90.00
_cell.angle_gamma   90.00
#
_symmetry.space_group_name_H-M   'P 1'
#
loop_
_entity.id
_entity.type
_entity.pdbx_description
1 polymer ?
#
loop_
_entity_poly.entity_id
_entity_poly.type
_entity_poly.pdbx_seq_one_letter_code
_entity_poly.pdbx_strand_id
1 'polypeptide(L)'
;MRERLGRECVYVPSCRLALYLALRRWCAPGARVLMSPGNDDVILFVVLAAGLCPVMAPVSPRDGNIEVRAVPEATWRDVGAVLTTNLYGMPDHAAELRTRCDRMGIPLLEDAAHAIGTTVDDRPVGTFGTAAAFSLGKHVGATGGGFLALEDAGERKALEQLRDELLAPRQLHRDLADGLRPLARAAVQRLHLVRPVWRTMGTLGLLERDHFRMELHERNLRTAIGRSPDLGAFDRWVRVDLHGDRREHGRVLRRTVRGRMGGLDADLSRRREGTRLLGGMVWAAAGVRGAVTEGGEDRHVPPLFRVPLMVRGRDGLVARLERRGVVTGYVYDPPLDDFAGPEFAEPSPSPEAARWFTGHALPVDPLLARRMTRLLRREAAQPAEPLPGPTLGGRAPQG
;
A
#
# COMPACT_ATOMS: atom_id res chain seq x y z
N MET A 1 -17.84 -2.19 -8.51
CA MET A 1 -16.53 -1.61 -8.83
C MET A 1 -16.39 -1.30 -10.32
N ARG A 2 -16.87 -2.15 -11.23
CA ARG A 2 -16.88 -1.84 -12.67
C ARG A 2 -17.51 -0.49 -12.97
N GLU A 3 -18.72 -0.24 -12.49
CA GLU A 3 -19.44 1.04 -12.67
C GLU A 3 -18.63 2.24 -12.14
N ARG A 4 -17.94 2.05 -11.01
CA ARG A 4 -17.16 3.11 -10.36
C ARG A 4 -15.87 3.47 -11.11
N LEU A 5 -15.24 2.50 -11.76
CA LEU A 5 -13.98 2.68 -12.48
C LEU A 5 -14.17 2.79 -14.00
N GLY A 6 -15.34 2.43 -14.53
CA GLY A 6 -15.53 2.33 -15.98
C GLY A 6 -14.67 1.25 -16.64
N ARG A 7 -14.18 0.27 -15.86
CA ARG A 7 -13.26 -0.79 -16.31
C ARG A 7 -13.78 -2.18 -15.96
N GLU A 8 -13.42 -3.16 -16.77
CA GLU A 8 -13.62 -4.56 -16.40
C GLU A 8 -12.81 -4.91 -15.15
N CYS A 9 -13.38 -5.80 -14.32
CA CYS A 9 -12.75 -6.20 -13.06
C CYS A 9 -12.79 -7.73 -12.90
N VAL A 10 -11.64 -8.29 -12.51
CA VAL A 10 -11.49 -9.69 -12.10
C VAL A 10 -11.42 -9.76 -10.58
N TYR A 11 -12.34 -10.48 -9.95
CA TYR A 11 -12.30 -10.70 -8.51
C TYR A 11 -11.22 -11.72 -8.14
N VAL A 12 -10.48 -11.42 -7.08
CA VAL A 12 -9.39 -12.27 -6.55
C VAL A 12 -9.49 -12.36 -5.01
N PRO A 13 -8.95 -13.43 -4.39
CA PRO A 13 -8.92 -13.57 -2.94
C PRO A 13 -8.15 -12.48 -2.20
N SER A 14 -7.13 -11.89 -2.81
CA SER A 14 -6.32 -10.84 -2.20
C SER A 14 -5.75 -9.86 -3.23
N CYS A 15 -5.42 -8.64 -2.80
CA CYS A 15 -4.70 -7.66 -3.63
C CYS A 15 -3.31 -8.18 -4.04
N ARG A 16 -2.65 -8.93 -3.17
CA ARG A 16 -1.34 -9.57 -3.45
C ARG A 16 -1.40 -10.50 -4.65
N LEU A 17 -2.44 -11.33 -4.71
CA LEU A 17 -2.67 -12.19 -5.88
C LEU A 17 -3.00 -11.34 -7.12
N ALA A 18 -3.78 -10.25 -6.98
CA ALA A 18 -4.05 -9.34 -8.10
C ALA A 18 -2.75 -8.77 -8.68
N LEU A 19 -1.86 -8.28 -7.83
CA LEU A 19 -0.55 -7.75 -8.26
C LEU A 19 0.31 -8.83 -8.91
N TYR A 20 0.39 -10.02 -8.31
CA TYR A 20 1.12 -11.14 -8.89
C TYR A 20 0.61 -11.50 -10.30
N LEU A 21 -0.72 -11.58 -10.47
CA LEU A 21 -1.34 -11.84 -11.78
C LEU A 21 -0.96 -10.75 -12.80
N ALA A 22 -1.04 -9.48 -12.40
CA ALA A 22 -0.69 -8.35 -13.26
C ALA A 22 0.79 -8.42 -13.68
N LEU A 23 1.70 -8.60 -12.73
CA LEU A 23 3.14 -8.72 -13.00
C LEU A 23 3.44 -9.91 -13.94
N ARG A 24 2.82 -11.07 -13.70
CA ARG A 24 2.99 -12.26 -14.54
C ARG A 24 2.43 -12.10 -15.96
N ARG A 25 1.38 -11.28 -16.12
CA ARG A 25 0.71 -11.11 -17.42
C ARG A 25 1.43 -10.10 -18.32
N TRP A 26 1.91 -9.00 -17.74
CA TRP A 26 2.42 -7.88 -18.54
C TRP A 26 3.92 -7.66 -18.46
N CYS A 27 4.64 -8.28 -17.52
CA CYS A 27 6.09 -8.16 -17.44
C CYS A 27 6.78 -9.36 -18.05
N ALA A 28 7.81 -9.12 -18.84
CA ALA A 28 8.67 -10.18 -19.35
C ALA A 28 9.46 -10.85 -18.19
N PRO A 29 9.77 -12.15 -18.25
CA PRO A 29 10.60 -12.80 -17.23
C PRO A 29 11.91 -12.06 -17.00
N GLY A 30 12.28 -11.83 -15.74
CA GLY A 30 13.49 -11.10 -15.38
C GLY A 30 13.44 -9.59 -15.58
N ALA A 31 12.29 -9.04 -16.02
CA ALA A 31 12.15 -7.61 -16.23
C ALA A 31 12.38 -6.82 -14.93
N ARG A 32 12.98 -5.64 -15.07
CA ARG A 32 13.20 -4.68 -14.00
C ARG A 32 11.94 -3.85 -13.77
N VAL A 33 11.46 -3.76 -12.52
CA VAL A 33 10.23 -3.07 -12.14
C VAL A 33 10.56 -1.86 -11.29
N LEU A 34 10.32 -0.67 -11.82
CA LEU A 34 10.46 0.58 -11.07
C LEU A 34 9.33 0.71 -10.06
N MET A 35 9.66 0.89 -8.78
CA MET A 35 8.68 1.01 -7.70
C MET A 35 9.20 1.91 -6.56
N SER A 36 8.28 2.42 -5.73
CA SER A 36 8.66 3.22 -4.56
C SER A 36 9.30 2.36 -3.47
N PRO A 37 10.43 2.79 -2.86
CA PRO A 37 11.01 2.14 -1.69
C PRO A 37 10.17 2.31 -0.42
N GLY A 38 9.28 3.31 -0.36
CA GLY A 38 8.33 3.54 0.73
C GLY A 38 7.08 2.68 0.60
N ASN A 39 7.20 1.38 0.45
CA ASN A 39 6.08 0.46 0.21
C ASN A 39 6.03 -0.68 1.23
N ASP A 40 4.94 -1.44 1.22
CA ASP A 40 4.80 -2.66 2.00
C ASP A 40 5.82 -3.72 1.52
N ASP A 41 6.54 -4.35 2.45
CA ASP A 41 7.50 -5.42 2.16
C ASP A 41 6.87 -6.60 1.42
N VAL A 42 5.58 -6.88 1.68
CA VAL A 42 4.83 -7.89 0.91
C VAL A 42 4.86 -7.62 -0.59
N ILE A 43 4.86 -6.35 -1.01
CA ILE A 43 4.88 -6.00 -2.44
C ILE A 43 6.24 -6.33 -3.06
N LEU A 44 7.34 -6.06 -2.34
CA LEU A 44 8.67 -6.50 -2.75
C LEU A 44 8.69 -8.01 -3.01
N PHE A 45 8.17 -8.81 -2.06
CA PHE A 45 8.15 -10.26 -2.20
C PHE A 45 7.23 -10.74 -3.33
N VAL A 46 6.16 -10.02 -3.64
CA VAL A 46 5.29 -10.33 -4.80
C VAL A 46 6.03 -10.09 -6.12
N VAL A 47 6.81 -9.01 -6.22
CA VAL A 47 7.65 -8.72 -7.41
C VAL A 47 8.71 -9.81 -7.60
N LEU A 48 9.44 -10.16 -6.52
CA LEU A 48 10.44 -11.22 -6.55
C LEU A 48 9.81 -12.60 -6.88
N ALA A 49 8.65 -12.91 -6.31
CA ALA A 49 7.90 -14.13 -6.58
C ALA A 49 7.45 -14.25 -8.04
N ALA A 50 7.22 -13.13 -8.72
CA ALA A 50 6.92 -13.10 -10.14
C ALA A 50 8.15 -13.34 -11.03
N GLY A 51 9.35 -13.45 -10.44
CA GLY A 51 10.62 -13.62 -11.16
C GLY A 51 11.12 -12.32 -11.77
N LEU A 52 10.86 -11.19 -11.12
CA LEU A 52 11.21 -9.85 -11.59
C LEU A 52 12.22 -9.19 -10.65
N CYS A 53 12.89 -8.14 -11.14
CA CYS A 53 13.92 -7.42 -10.41
C CYS A 53 13.39 -6.07 -9.92
N PRO A 54 13.21 -5.86 -8.60
CA PRO A 54 12.78 -4.56 -8.05
C PRO A 54 13.86 -3.50 -8.24
N VAL A 55 13.47 -2.32 -8.74
CA VAL A 55 14.32 -1.14 -8.88
C VAL A 55 13.66 0.00 -8.10
N MET A 56 14.35 0.55 -7.10
CA MET A 56 13.79 1.58 -6.24
C MET A 56 13.88 2.96 -6.87
N ALA A 57 12.73 3.62 -7.01
CA ALA A 57 12.65 4.96 -7.54
C ALA A 57 13.05 6.03 -6.51
N PRO A 58 13.55 7.19 -6.93
CA PRO A 58 13.51 8.41 -6.12
C PRO A 58 12.06 8.73 -5.73
N VAL A 59 11.84 9.21 -4.51
CA VAL A 59 10.51 9.58 -4.05
C VAL A 59 10.45 11.03 -3.58
N SER A 60 9.25 11.60 -3.64
CA SER A 60 8.97 12.92 -3.12
C SER A 60 8.93 12.89 -1.58
N PRO A 61 9.64 13.79 -0.88
CA PRO A 61 9.50 13.93 0.56
C PRO A 61 8.13 14.48 0.97
N ARG A 62 7.31 14.95 0.03
CA ARG A 62 5.99 15.50 0.29
C ARG A 62 4.96 14.44 0.63
N ASP A 63 5.05 13.24 0.02
CA ASP A 63 4.03 12.18 0.12
C ASP A 63 4.59 10.74 0.03
N GLY A 64 5.89 10.58 -0.27
CA GLY A 64 6.55 9.28 -0.39
C GLY A 64 6.28 8.54 -1.71
N ASN A 65 5.58 9.15 -2.65
CA ASN A 65 5.32 8.61 -3.98
C ASN A 65 6.50 8.85 -4.94
N ILE A 66 6.49 8.21 -6.11
CA ILE A 66 7.59 8.30 -7.09
C ILE A 66 7.76 9.74 -7.58
N GLU A 67 8.97 10.28 -7.46
CA GLU A 67 9.34 11.56 -8.06
C GLU A 67 9.81 11.32 -9.50
N VAL A 68 8.87 11.38 -10.45
CA VAL A 68 9.07 10.95 -11.84
C VAL A 68 10.26 11.66 -12.51
N ARG A 69 10.41 12.97 -12.22
CA ARG A 69 11.46 13.80 -12.82
C ARG A 69 12.85 13.53 -12.24
N ALA A 70 12.91 12.93 -11.05
CA ALA A 70 14.18 12.56 -10.41
C ALA A 70 14.68 11.17 -10.85
N VAL A 71 13.86 10.36 -11.54
CA VAL A 71 14.30 9.07 -12.07
C VAL A 71 15.27 9.29 -13.24
N PRO A 72 16.51 8.77 -13.17
CA PRO A 72 17.50 8.94 -14.22
C PRO A 72 17.05 8.35 -15.56
N GLU A 73 17.42 9.00 -16.67
CA GLU A 73 17.13 8.50 -18.01
C GLU A 73 17.74 7.12 -18.30
N ALA A 74 18.88 6.79 -17.67
CA ALA A 74 19.48 5.47 -17.75
C ALA A 74 18.54 4.41 -17.14
N THR A 75 17.99 4.70 -15.95
CA THR A 75 17.02 3.81 -15.29
C THR A 75 15.78 3.60 -16.17
N TRP A 76 15.24 4.67 -16.76
CA TRP A 76 14.09 4.57 -17.66
C TRP A 76 14.34 3.64 -18.86
N ARG A 77 15.54 3.65 -19.42
CA ARG A 77 15.89 2.77 -20.57
C ARG A 77 15.97 1.29 -20.20
N ASP A 78 16.23 1.00 -18.93
CA ASP A 78 16.50 -0.37 -18.46
C ASP A 78 15.29 -1.01 -17.76
N VAL A 79 14.28 -0.23 -17.36
CA VAL A 79 13.09 -0.81 -16.72
C VAL A 79 12.10 -1.33 -17.75
N GLY A 80 11.49 -2.50 -17.43
CA GLY A 80 10.48 -3.14 -18.26
C GLY A 80 9.04 -2.96 -17.77
N ALA A 81 8.85 -2.31 -16.60
CA ALA A 81 7.54 -1.98 -16.05
C ALA A 81 7.65 -0.92 -14.96
N VAL A 82 6.55 -0.24 -14.66
CA VAL A 82 6.41 0.64 -13.49
C VAL A 82 5.25 0.14 -12.63
N LEU A 83 5.48 0.07 -11.32
CA LEU A 83 4.47 -0.22 -10.31
C LEU A 83 4.29 0.98 -9.39
N THR A 84 3.13 1.65 -9.45
CA THR A 84 2.79 2.74 -8.52
C THR A 84 2.50 2.20 -7.13
N THR A 85 2.53 3.08 -6.13
CA THR A 85 2.24 2.70 -4.74
C THR A 85 0.95 3.33 -4.24
N ASN A 86 0.61 4.55 -4.68
CA ASN A 86 -0.49 5.33 -4.11
C ASN A 86 -0.43 5.31 -2.58
N LEU A 87 0.72 5.72 -2.05
CA LEU A 87 1.13 5.48 -0.66
C LEU A 87 0.10 6.03 0.34
N TYR A 88 -0.40 5.17 1.23
CA TYR A 88 -1.47 5.46 2.19
C TYR A 88 -2.80 5.95 1.57
N GLY A 89 -2.92 5.94 0.26
CA GLY A 89 -4.06 6.46 -0.51
C GLY A 89 -3.83 7.83 -1.15
N MET A 90 -2.65 8.46 -0.90
CA MET A 90 -2.20 9.61 -1.69
C MET A 90 -1.91 9.14 -3.11
N PRO A 91 -2.51 9.79 -4.12
CA PRO A 91 -2.30 9.36 -5.50
C PRO A 91 -0.83 9.56 -5.91
N ASP A 92 -0.28 8.57 -6.59
CA ASP A 92 0.99 8.72 -7.29
C ASP A 92 0.82 9.64 -8.51
N HIS A 93 1.91 10.10 -9.11
CA HIS A 93 1.88 10.90 -10.35
C HIS A 93 1.49 10.05 -11.57
N ALA A 94 0.36 9.32 -11.46
CA ALA A 94 -0.05 8.26 -12.38
C ALA A 94 -0.22 8.73 -13.83
N ALA A 95 -0.69 9.97 -14.06
CA ALA A 95 -0.83 10.55 -15.40
C ALA A 95 0.55 10.81 -16.06
N GLU A 96 1.52 11.33 -15.30
CA GLU A 96 2.88 11.57 -15.79
C GLU A 96 3.62 10.23 -16.00
N LEU A 97 3.48 9.29 -15.07
CA LEU A 97 3.99 7.91 -15.20
C LEU A 97 3.40 7.21 -16.41
N ARG A 98 2.08 7.32 -16.65
CA ARG A 98 1.44 6.75 -17.84
C ARG A 98 2.04 7.31 -19.11
N THR A 99 2.16 8.63 -19.20
CA THR A 99 2.75 9.30 -20.38
C THR A 99 4.19 8.82 -20.62
N ARG A 100 4.96 8.59 -19.56
CA ARG A 100 6.33 8.08 -19.68
C ARG A 100 6.34 6.62 -20.13
N CYS A 101 5.53 5.78 -19.52
CA CYS A 101 5.41 4.36 -19.87
C CYS A 101 4.97 4.16 -21.32
N ASP A 102 4.00 4.95 -21.80
CA ASP A 102 3.55 4.89 -23.19
C ASP A 102 4.67 5.21 -24.20
N ARG A 103 5.49 6.23 -23.91
CA ARG A 103 6.65 6.58 -24.73
C ARG A 103 7.71 5.49 -24.76
N MET A 104 7.82 4.73 -23.68
CA MET A 104 8.78 3.63 -23.56
C MET A 104 8.23 2.29 -24.03
N GLY A 105 6.93 2.18 -24.29
CA GLY A 105 6.26 0.93 -24.65
C GLY A 105 6.23 -0.10 -23.50
N ILE A 106 6.25 0.34 -22.24
CA ILE A 106 6.24 -0.51 -21.06
C ILE A 106 4.93 -0.38 -20.28
N PRO A 107 4.46 -1.43 -19.56
CA PRO A 107 3.25 -1.38 -18.78
C PRO A 107 3.41 -0.50 -17.53
N LEU A 108 2.35 0.29 -17.24
CA LEU A 108 2.12 0.90 -15.94
C LEU A 108 1.14 0.01 -15.16
N LEU A 109 1.54 -0.49 -14.01
CA LEU A 109 0.71 -1.24 -13.09
C LEU A 109 0.41 -0.38 -11.86
N GLU A 110 -0.84 -0.34 -11.41
CA GLU A 110 -1.20 0.46 -10.25
C GLU A 110 -1.46 -0.43 -9.02
N ASP A 111 -0.66 -0.26 -7.96
CA ASP A 111 -1.10 -0.71 -6.63
C ASP A 111 -2.04 0.34 -6.04
N ALA A 112 -3.33 0.08 -6.15
CA ALA A 112 -4.40 0.92 -5.63
C ALA A 112 -5.03 0.35 -4.35
N ALA A 113 -4.29 -0.50 -3.61
CA ALA A 113 -4.78 -1.15 -2.39
C ALA A 113 -5.31 -0.13 -1.37
N HIS A 114 -4.73 1.05 -1.29
CA HIS A 114 -5.08 2.12 -0.38
C HIS A 114 -5.88 3.27 -1.01
N ALA A 115 -6.26 3.19 -2.28
CA ALA A 115 -6.72 4.34 -3.07
C ALA A 115 -8.15 4.23 -3.62
N ILE A 116 -9.01 3.36 -3.03
CA ILE A 116 -10.42 3.31 -3.44
C ILE A 116 -11.09 4.67 -3.17
N GLY A 117 -11.63 5.28 -4.21
CA GLY A 117 -12.32 6.57 -4.14
C GLY A 117 -11.43 7.80 -4.22
N THR A 118 -10.11 7.61 -4.40
CA THR A 118 -9.16 8.66 -4.73
C THR A 118 -9.21 8.96 -6.22
N THR A 119 -9.12 10.25 -6.58
CA THR A 119 -9.09 10.75 -7.96
C THR A 119 -7.88 11.64 -8.19
N VAL A 120 -7.45 11.74 -9.43
CA VAL A 120 -6.50 12.73 -9.95
C VAL A 120 -7.20 13.40 -11.13
N ASP A 121 -7.41 14.71 -11.06
CA ASP A 121 -8.14 15.47 -12.09
C ASP A 121 -9.49 14.82 -12.46
N ASP A 122 -10.31 14.51 -11.43
CA ASP A 122 -11.60 13.81 -11.51
C ASP A 122 -11.54 12.36 -12.07
N ARG A 123 -10.38 11.90 -12.49
CA ARG A 123 -10.18 10.54 -12.99
C ARG A 123 -9.83 9.60 -11.83
N PRO A 124 -10.54 8.47 -11.63
CA PRO A 124 -10.26 7.55 -10.54
C PRO A 124 -8.86 6.94 -10.62
N VAL A 125 -8.15 6.89 -9.49
CA VAL A 125 -6.95 6.04 -9.34
C VAL A 125 -7.33 4.59 -9.65
N GLY A 126 -6.44 3.88 -10.36
CA GLY A 126 -6.72 2.55 -10.89
C GLY A 126 -7.28 2.56 -12.31
N THR A 127 -7.30 3.73 -12.96
CA THR A 127 -7.71 3.85 -14.37
C THR A 127 -6.60 4.40 -15.28
N PHE A 128 -5.43 4.69 -14.73
CA PHE A 128 -4.28 5.21 -15.48
C PHE A 128 -3.43 4.09 -16.10
N GLY A 129 -3.18 3.03 -15.34
CA GLY A 129 -2.33 1.92 -15.75
C GLY A 129 -3.02 0.90 -16.67
N THR A 130 -2.22 0.00 -17.21
CA THR A 130 -2.65 -1.19 -17.97
C THR A 130 -3.55 -2.08 -17.09
N ALA A 131 -3.21 -2.18 -15.80
CA ALA A 131 -4.01 -2.86 -14.80
C ALA A 131 -3.83 -2.21 -13.42
N ALA A 132 -4.84 -2.37 -12.56
CA ALA A 132 -4.79 -1.84 -11.20
C ALA A 132 -5.32 -2.84 -10.18
N ALA A 133 -4.54 -3.09 -9.12
CA ALA A 133 -4.89 -4.01 -8.05
C ALA A 133 -5.47 -3.27 -6.84
N PHE A 134 -6.62 -3.73 -6.36
CA PHE A 134 -7.34 -3.13 -5.24
C PHE A 134 -7.56 -4.11 -4.10
N SER A 135 -7.52 -3.60 -2.87
CA SER A 135 -7.82 -4.36 -1.66
C SER A 135 -9.22 -4.02 -1.12
N LEU A 136 -10.05 -5.04 -0.95
CA LEU A 136 -11.35 -4.90 -0.29
C LEU A 136 -11.23 -4.93 1.25
N GLY A 137 -10.09 -5.37 1.77
CA GLY A 137 -9.83 -5.36 3.22
C GLY A 137 -9.60 -3.97 3.82
N LYS A 138 -9.18 -3.02 3.00
CA LYS A 138 -8.76 -1.68 3.47
C LYS A 138 -9.95 -0.74 3.65
N HIS A 139 -10.55 -0.25 2.59
CA HIS A 139 -11.68 0.70 2.66
C HIS A 139 -13.03 0.02 2.92
N VAL A 140 -13.27 -1.14 2.34
CA VAL A 140 -14.52 -1.90 2.53
C VAL A 140 -14.54 -2.63 3.86
N GLY A 141 -13.38 -2.83 4.50
CA GLY A 141 -13.25 -3.55 5.76
C GLY A 141 -13.65 -5.02 5.66
N ALA A 142 -13.53 -5.62 4.48
CA ALA A 142 -13.76 -7.05 4.29
C ALA A 142 -12.63 -7.87 4.95
N THR A 143 -12.93 -9.11 5.32
CA THR A 143 -11.94 -10.03 5.91
C THR A 143 -10.93 -10.55 4.88
N GLY A 144 -11.06 -10.20 3.62
CA GLY A 144 -10.21 -10.54 2.49
C GLY A 144 -10.85 -10.12 1.19
N GLY A 145 -10.20 -10.41 0.09
CA GLY A 145 -10.65 -10.08 -1.25
C GLY A 145 -9.97 -8.86 -1.84
N GLY A 146 -9.93 -8.89 -3.14
CA GLY A 146 -9.41 -7.84 -3.99
C GLY A 146 -10.01 -7.94 -5.37
N PHE A 147 -9.60 -7.08 -6.24
CA PHE A 147 -9.93 -7.16 -7.65
C PHE A 147 -8.82 -6.52 -8.48
N LEU A 148 -8.72 -6.97 -9.70
CA LEU A 148 -7.86 -6.40 -10.72
C LEU A 148 -8.76 -5.67 -11.71
N ALA A 149 -8.57 -4.35 -11.86
CA ALA A 149 -9.22 -3.55 -12.89
C ALA A 149 -8.33 -3.53 -14.14
N LEU A 150 -8.94 -3.65 -15.33
CA LEU A 150 -8.26 -3.87 -16.59
C LEU A 150 -8.51 -2.72 -17.55
N GLU A 151 -7.47 -2.26 -18.22
CA GLU A 151 -7.60 -1.32 -19.34
C GLU A 151 -8.26 -2.03 -20.55
N ASP A 152 -7.75 -3.20 -20.90
CA ASP A 152 -8.33 -4.05 -21.97
C ASP A 152 -9.25 -5.12 -21.35
N ALA A 153 -10.52 -5.04 -21.67
CA ALA A 153 -11.53 -6.01 -21.26
C ALA A 153 -11.29 -7.43 -21.83
N GLY A 154 -10.60 -7.54 -22.96
CA GLY A 154 -10.24 -8.79 -23.62
C GLY A 154 -9.33 -9.69 -22.76
N GLU A 155 -8.53 -9.08 -21.91
CA GLU A 155 -7.60 -9.77 -21.00
C GLU A 155 -8.29 -10.56 -19.87
N ARG A 156 -9.57 -10.31 -19.64
CA ARG A 156 -10.32 -10.87 -18.51
C ARG A 156 -10.24 -12.40 -18.44
N LYS A 157 -10.50 -13.09 -19.57
CA LYS A 157 -10.53 -14.57 -19.60
C LYS A 157 -9.16 -15.18 -19.27
N ALA A 158 -8.10 -14.62 -19.85
CA ALA A 158 -6.74 -15.08 -19.59
C ALA A 158 -6.35 -14.91 -18.11
N LEU A 159 -6.73 -13.79 -17.50
CA LEU A 159 -6.46 -13.53 -16.09
C LEU A 159 -7.33 -14.38 -15.14
N GLU A 160 -8.60 -14.65 -15.50
CA GLU A 160 -9.45 -15.57 -14.75
C GLU A 160 -8.86 -16.99 -14.78
N GLN A 161 -8.35 -17.45 -15.93
CA GLN A 161 -7.69 -18.73 -16.06
C GLN A 161 -6.41 -18.80 -15.23
N LEU A 162 -5.51 -17.81 -15.36
CA LEU A 162 -4.26 -17.75 -14.59
C LEU A 162 -4.54 -17.68 -13.07
N ARG A 163 -5.59 -16.94 -12.66
CA ARG A 163 -6.04 -16.94 -11.27
C ARG A 163 -6.44 -18.34 -10.82
N ASP A 164 -7.29 -19.02 -11.59
CA ASP A 164 -7.88 -20.30 -11.21
C ASP A 164 -6.82 -21.39 -11.08
N GLU A 165 -5.74 -21.34 -11.87
CA GLU A 165 -4.56 -22.20 -11.76
C GLU A 165 -3.79 -21.99 -10.44
N LEU A 166 -3.83 -20.77 -9.89
CA LEU A 166 -3.11 -20.42 -8.67
C LEU A 166 -3.95 -20.56 -7.40
N LEU A 167 -5.26 -20.75 -7.52
CA LEU A 167 -6.15 -20.87 -6.37
C LEU A 167 -5.90 -22.16 -5.58
N ALA A 168 -5.72 -22.01 -4.27
CA ALA A 168 -5.73 -23.13 -3.35
C ALA A 168 -7.17 -23.64 -3.13
N PRO A 169 -7.36 -24.96 -2.96
CA PRO A 169 -8.67 -25.56 -2.73
C PRO A 169 -9.42 -24.94 -1.54
N ARG A 170 -10.72 -24.91 -1.63
CA ARG A 170 -11.61 -24.45 -0.56
C ARG A 170 -11.46 -25.30 0.70
N GLN A 171 -11.49 -24.63 1.85
CA GLN A 171 -11.51 -25.26 3.16
C GLN A 171 -12.74 -24.78 3.93
N LEU A 172 -13.82 -25.57 3.92
CA LEU A 172 -15.14 -25.19 4.47
C LEU A 172 -15.07 -24.72 5.93
N HIS A 173 -14.25 -25.36 6.77
CA HIS A 173 -14.08 -24.96 8.18
C HIS A 173 -13.46 -23.55 8.32
N ARG A 174 -12.58 -23.16 7.41
CA ARG A 174 -12.00 -21.82 7.39
C ARG A 174 -12.96 -20.78 6.82
N ASP A 175 -13.76 -21.14 5.83
CA ASP A 175 -14.82 -20.27 5.30
C ASP A 175 -15.84 -19.90 6.38
N LEU A 176 -16.20 -20.85 7.26
CA LEU A 176 -17.05 -20.59 8.41
C LEU A 176 -16.37 -19.70 9.45
N ALA A 177 -15.11 -19.97 9.78
CA ALA A 177 -14.34 -19.15 10.69
C ALA A 177 -14.19 -17.69 10.19
N ASP A 178 -13.92 -17.50 8.89
CA ASP A 178 -13.84 -16.18 8.26
C ASP A 178 -15.19 -15.46 8.28
N GLY A 179 -16.29 -16.17 8.13
CA GLY A 179 -17.65 -15.63 8.25
C GLY A 179 -17.98 -15.17 9.67
N LEU A 180 -17.43 -15.83 10.70
CA LEU A 180 -17.65 -15.50 12.11
C LEU A 180 -16.70 -14.42 12.65
N ARG A 181 -15.55 -14.22 12.03
CA ARG A 181 -14.54 -13.19 12.45
C ARG A 181 -15.12 -11.78 12.66
N PRO A 182 -16.00 -11.25 11.78
CA PRO A 182 -16.58 -9.92 11.99
C PRO A 182 -17.43 -9.85 13.26
N LEU A 183 -18.17 -10.92 13.58
CA LEU A 183 -18.98 -11.01 14.80
C LEU A 183 -18.08 -11.10 16.03
N ALA A 184 -17.05 -11.94 15.99
CA ALA A 184 -16.06 -12.04 17.07
C ALA A 184 -15.35 -10.70 17.31
N ARG A 185 -14.96 -10.00 16.23
CA ARG A 185 -14.32 -8.67 16.32
C ARG A 185 -15.26 -7.62 16.91
N ALA A 186 -16.53 -7.62 16.50
CA ALA A 186 -17.56 -6.74 17.06
C ALA A 186 -17.82 -7.04 18.57
N ALA A 187 -17.84 -8.31 18.95
CA ALA A 187 -17.98 -8.73 20.35
C ALA A 187 -16.78 -8.28 21.19
N VAL A 188 -15.55 -8.48 20.71
CA VAL A 188 -14.32 -8.04 21.40
C VAL A 188 -14.31 -6.51 21.58
N GLN A 189 -14.77 -5.76 20.56
CA GLN A 189 -14.87 -4.29 20.63
C GLN A 189 -15.96 -3.84 21.60
N ARG A 190 -17.15 -4.45 21.57
CA ARG A 190 -18.28 -4.14 22.49
C ARG A 190 -17.95 -4.45 23.95
N LEU A 191 -17.22 -5.54 24.20
CA LEU A 191 -16.84 -5.97 25.54
C LEU A 191 -15.57 -5.29 26.06
N HIS A 192 -14.98 -4.36 25.30
CA HIS A 192 -13.72 -3.66 25.63
C HIS A 192 -12.53 -4.61 25.86
N LEU A 193 -12.60 -5.85 25.32
CA LEU A 193 -11.59 -6.89 25.46
C LEU A 193 -10.43 -6.78 24.45
N VAL A 194 -10.33 -5.66 23.73
CA VAL A 194 -9.28 -5.46 22.71
C VAL A 194 -7.88 -5.64 23.33
N ARG A 195 -7.62 -5.03 24.50
CA ARG A 195 -6.30 -5.12 25.17
C ARG A 195 -5.91 -6.53 25.61
N PRO A 196 -6.76 -7.28 26.37
CA PRO A 196 -6.40 -8.64 26.77
C PRO A 196 -6.26 -9.58 25.58
N VAL A 197 -7.12 -9.47 24.56
CA VAL A 197 -7.04 -10.28 23.33
C VAL A 197 -5.72 -10.02 22.60
N TRP A 198 -5.32 -8.77 22.42
CA TRP A 198 -4.05 -8.41 21.79
C TRP A 198 -2.83 -8.93 22.59
N ARG A 199 -2.85 -8.78 23.92
CA ARG A 199 -1.78 -9.34 24.77
C ARG A 199 -1.67 -10.86 24.63
N THR A 200 -2.80 -11.57 24.68
CA THR A 200 -2.82 -13.02 24.55
C THR A 200 -2.36 -13.46 23.17
N MET A 201 -2.76 -12.76 22.10
CA MET A 201 -2.29 -13.06 20.74
C MET A 201 -0.78 -12.80 20.59
N GLY A 202 -0.25 -11.73 21.21
CA GLY A 202 1.17 -11.45 21.22
C GLY A 202 1.99 -12.52 21.97
N THR A 203 1.54 -12.94 23.16
CA THR A 203 2.22 -13.99 23.94
C THR A 203 2.15 -15.37 23.29
N LEU A 204 1.13 -15.63 22.45
CA LEU A 204 0.99 -16.87 21.70
C LEU A 204 1.70 -16.84 20.33
N GLY A 205 2.41 -15.74 20.00
CA GLY A 205 3.06 -15.58 18.71
C GLY A 205 2.09 -15.54 17.51
N LEU A 206 0.81 -15.22 17.76
CA LEU A 206 -0.23 -15.16 16.73
C LEU A 206 -0.31 -13.78 16.05
N LEU A 207 0.45 -12.79 16.56
CA LEU A 207 0.67 -11.51 15.88
C LEU A 207 1.87 -11.71 14.95
N GLU A 208 1.58 -12.00 13.70
CA GLU A 208 2.60 -12.35 12.70
C GLU A 208 3.42 -11.15 12.23
N ARG A 209 3.04 -9.94 12.63
CA ARG A 209 3.72 -8.72 12.17
C ARG A 209 3.63 -7.62 13.22
N ASP A 210 4.78 -7.10 13.60
CA ASP A 210 4.90 -5.82 14.30
C ASP A 210 4.55 -4.67 13.34
N HIS A 211 4.51 -3.44 13.83
CA HIS A 211 4.24 -2.26 13.00
C HIS A 211 5.34 -1.95 11.98
N PHE A 212 6.47 -2.64 12.06
CA PHE A 212 7.66 -2.48 11.24
C PHE A 212 7.80 -3.60 10.20
N ARG A 213 8.94 -3.64 9.52
CA ARG A 213 9.28 -4.64 8.52
C ARG A 213 9.28 -6.07 9.08
N MET A 214 8.98 -7.03 8.23
CA MET A 214 9.12 -8.46 8.55
C MET A 214 10.60 -8.83 8.67
N GLU A 215 10.87 -9.90 9.44
CA GLU A 215 12.22 -10.44 9.53
C GLU A 215 12.68 -11.03 8.19
N LEU A 216 13.82 -10.58 7.69
CA LEU A 216 14.41 -11.03 6.44
C LEU A 216 15.49 -12.09 6.70
N HIS A 217 15.28 -13.31 6.20
CA HIS A 217 16.28 -14.37 6.21
C HIS A 217 16.82 -14.57 4.80
N GLU A 218 17.96 -13.96 4.48
CA GLU A 218 18.57 -13.95 3.15
C GLU A 218 18.67 -15.34 2.49
N ARG A 219 19.15 -16.36 3.22
CA ARG A 219 19.27 -17.72 2.68
C ARG A 219 17.93 -18.26 2.19
N ASN A 220 16.87 -18.03 2.97
CA ASN A 220 15.52 -18.47 2.61
C ASN A 220 15.00 -17.69 1.39
N LEU A 221 15.31 -16.41 1.32
CA LEU A 221 14.91 -15.56 0.21
C LEU A 221 15.63 -15.96 -1.09
N ARG A 222 16.94 -16.21 -1.06
CA ARG A 222 17.68 -16.74 -2.22
C ARG A 222 17.08 -18.06 -2.70
N THR A 223 16.74 -18.96 -1.79
CA THR A 223 16.10 -20.24 -2.12
C THR A 223 14.74 -20.03 -2.79
N ALA A 224 13.94 -19.11 -2.29
CA ALA A 224 12.62 -18.77 -2.86
C ALA A 224 12.76 -18.15 -4.26
N ILE A 225 13.69 -17.20 -4.43
CA ILE A 225 14.00 -16.57 -5.74
C ILE A 225 14.43 -17.61 -6.76
N GLY A 226 15.26 -18.60 -6.38
CA GLY A 226 15.67 -19.68 -7.27
C GLY A 226 14.52 -20.56 -7.78
N ARG A 227 13.33 -20.45 -7.17
CA ARG A 227 12.11 -21.16 -7.60
C ARG A 227 11.14 -20.26 -8.38
N SER A 228 11.42 -18.95 -8.48
CA SER A 228 10.58 -18.03 -9.22
C SER A 228 10.49 -18.42 -10.71
N PRO A 229 9.33 -18.25 -11.34
CA PRO A 229 8.13 -17.63 -10.83
C PRO A 229 7.23 -18.61 -10.04
N ASP A 230 7.21 -18.51 -8.72
CA ASP A 230 6.37 -19.35 -7.83
C ASP A 230 5.94 -18.56 -6.59
N LEU A 231 4.68 -18.08 -6.56
CA LEU A 231 4.15 -17.38 -5.40
C LEU A 231 4.14 -18.25 -4.13
N GLY A 232 4.05 -19.57 -4.28
CA GLY A 232 4.06 -20.53 -3.16
C GLY A 232 5.39 -20.57 -2.43
N ALA A 233 6.49 -20.39 -3.13
CA ALA A 233 7.82 -20.33 -2.52
C ALA A 233 7.97 -19.13 -1.56
N PHE A 234 7.14 -18.11 -1.72
CA PHE A 234 7.13 -16.88 -0.92
C PHE A 234 6.04 -16.83 0.15
N ASP A 235 5.30 -17.93 0.38
CA ASP A 235 4.20 -17.98 1.35
C ASP A 235 4.57 -17.41 2.72
N ARG A 236 5.81 -17.59 3.18
CA ARG A 236 6.31 -17.08 4.45
C ARG A 236 6.20 -15.55 4.57
N TRP A 237 6.39 -14.82 3.47
CA TRP A 237 6.37 -13.34 3.43
C TRP A 237 5.09 -12.78 2.81
N VAL A 238 4.36 -13.57 2.05
CA VAL A 238 3.14 -13.14 1.36
C VAL A 238 1.88 -13.47 2.15
N ARG A 239 1.88 -14.54 2.96
CA ARG A 239 0.76 -14.88 3.86
C ARG A 239 0.88 -14.16 5.19
N VAL A 240 0.47 -12.91 5.22
CA VAL A 240 0.39 -12.14 6.46
C VAL A 240 -1.05 -12.07 6.98
N ASP A 241 -1.21 -11.79 8.29
CA ASP A 241 -2.52 -11.56 8.95
C ASP A 241 -3.48 -12.75 8.91
N LEU A 242 -3.00 -13.99 8.90
CA LEU A 242 -3.82 -15.22 8.86
C LEU A 242 -4.77 -15.29 7.65
N HIS A 243 -4.57 -14.47 6.64
CA HIS A 243 -5.40 -14.48 5.44
C HIS A 243 -4.82 -15.41 4.38
N GLY A 244 -5.60 -16.34 3.91
CA GLY A 244 -5.27 -17.14 2.74
C GLY A 244 -5.28 -16.26 1.49
N ASP A 245 -4.13 -15.77 1.05
CA ASP A 245 -3.96 -14.88 -0.11
C ASP A 245 -4.42 -15.50 -1.43
N ARG A 246 -4.38 -16.84 -1.54
CA ARG A 246 -4.75 -17.61 -2.73
C ARG A 246 -5.94 -18.53 -2.52
N ARG A 247 -6.59 -18.52 -1.36
CA ARG A 247 -7.73 -19.40 -1.11
C ARG A 247 -8.99 -18.90 -1.82
N GLU A 248 -9.66 -19.79 -2.56
CA GLU A 248 -10.93 -19.46 -3.17
C GLU A 248 -11.96 -19.04 -2.10
N HIS A 249 -12.61 -17.90 -2.31
CA HIS A 249 -13.61 -17.38 -1.38
C HIS A 249 -14.99 -18.02 -1.65
N GLY A 250 -15.59 -18.59 -0.61
CA GLY A 250 -16.92 -19.15 -0.63
C GLY A 250 -18.04 -18.12 -0.86
N ARG A 251 -19.25 -18.63 -1.11
CA ARG A 251 -20.44 -17.79 -1.34
C ARG A 251 -20.74 -16.86 -0.16
N VAL A 252 -20.52 -17.33 1.07
CA VAL A 252 -20.77 -16.57 2.30
C VAL A 252 -19.86 -15.34 2.35
N LEU A 253 -18.56 -15.51 2.14
CA LEU A 253 -17.60 -14.41 2.19
C LEU A 253 -17.87 -13.41 1.06
N ARG A 254 -18.13 -13.88 -0.16
CA ARG A 254 -18.49 -13.00 -1.30
C ARG A 254 -19.77 -12.20 -1.02
N ARG A 255 -20.79 -12.80 -0.34
CA ARG A 255 -22.03 -12.11 0.06
C ARG A 255 -21.74 -11.04 1.12
N THR A 256 -20.90 -11.34 2.11
CA THR A 256 -20.48 -10.39 3.14
C THR A 256 -19.73 -9.20 2.53
N VAL A 257 -18.81 -9.44 1.60
CA VAL A 257 -18.10 -8.37 0.85
C VAL A 257 -19.10 -7.50 0.11
N ARG A 258 -20.04 -8.10 -0.62
CA ARG A 258 -21.09 -7.36 -1.35
C ARG A 258 -21.95 -6.50 -0.42
N GLY A 259 -22.37 -7.03 0.74
CA GLY A 259 -23.11 -6.27 1.73
C GLY A 259 -22.36 -5.05 2.26
N ARG A 260 -21.06 -5.19 2.50
CA ARG A 260 -20.20 -4.08 2.97
C ARG A 260 -19.95 -3.01 1.90
N MET A 261 -19.96 -3.39 0.63
CA MET A 261 -19.83 -2.43 -0.48
C MET A 261 -20.96 -1.38 -0.47
N GLY A 262 -22.14 -1.72 0.03
CA GLY A 262 -23.24 -0.74 0.16
C GLY A 262 -22.95 0.43 1.11
N GLY A 263 -22.04 0.25 2.08
CA GLY A 263 -21.62 1.30 3.02
C GLY A 263 -20.37 2.08 2.57
N LEU A 264 -19.78 1.73 1.42
CA LEU A 264 -18.48 2.27 1.01
C LEU A 264 -18.49 3.80 0.86
N ASP A 265 -19.52 4.39 0.26
CA ASP A 265 -19.57 5.83 0.03
C ASP A 265 -19.64 6.64 1.33
N ALA A 266 -20.40 6.14 2.29
CA ALA A 266 -20.45 6.74 3.63
C ALA A 266 -19.08 6.65 4.33
N ASP A 267 -18.36 5.52 4.18
CA ASP A 267 -17.02 5.36 4.73
C ASP A 267 -16.00 6.27 4.03
N LEU A 268 -16.06 6.42 2.72
CA LEU A 268 -15.21 7.34 1.97
C LEU A 268 -15.46 8.80 2.38
N SER A 269 -16.72 9.20 2.58
CA SER A 269 -17.06 10.55 3.04
C SER A 269 -16.50 10.85 4.43
N ARG A 270 -16.63 9.90 5.36
CA ARG A 270 -16.05 10.03 6.72
C ARG A 270 -14.51 10.10 6.67
N ARG A 271 -13.88 9.36 5.75
CA ARG A 271 -12.43 9.42 5.57
C ARG A 271 -11.99 10.76 5.00
N ARG A 272 -12.73 11.35 4.04
CA ARG A 272 -12.46 12.71 3.54
C ARG A 272 -12.51 13.74 4.66
N GLU A 273 -13.56 13.68 5.51
CA GLU A 273 -13.67 14.58 6.69
C GLU A 273 -12.46 14.43 7.62
N GLY A 274 -12.08 13.19 7.94
CA GLY A 274 -10.93 12.92 8.81
C GLY A 274 -9.60 13.31 8.15
N THR A 275 -9.43 13.10 6.84
CA THR A 275 -8.25 13.53 6.09
C THR A 275 -8.13 15.06 6.13
N ARG A 276 -9.23 15.79 5.93
CA ARG A 276 -9.24 17.24 6.02
C ARG A 276 -8.83 17.72 7.40
N LEU A 277 -9.39 17.13 8.46
CA LEU A 277 -9.06 17.50 9.83
C LEU A 277 -7.57 17.30 10.14
N LEU A 278 -7.01 16.13 9.77
CA LEU A 278 -5.60 15.82 10.01
C LEU A 278 -4.66 16.58 9.05
N GLY A 279 -5.06 16.79 7.80
CA GLY A 279 -4.31 17.54 6.79
C GLY A 279 -4.12 19.02 7.15
N GLY A 280 -5.05 19.60 7.92
CA GLY A 280 -4.93 20.96 8.46
C GLY A 280 -3.99 21.08 9.68
N MET A 281 -3.42 19.95 10.18
CA MET A 281 -2.53 19.98 11.34
C MET A 281 -1.08 20.23 10.93
N VAL A 282 -0.28 20.76 11.87
CA VAL A 282 1.16 21.06 11.65
C VAL A 282 1.98 19.80 11.33
N TRP A 283 1.51 18.64 11.75
CA TRP A 283 2.18 17.35 11.52
C TRP A 283 1.88 16.75 10.15
N ALA A 284 0.87 17.23 9.42
CA ALA A 284 0.50 16.60 8.14
C ALA A 284 1.67 16.64 7.14
N ALA A 285 1.88 15.53 6.43
CA ALA A 285 2.79 15.51 5.29
C ALA A 285 2.42 16.60 4.27
N ALA A 286 3.40 17.19 3.62
CA ALA A 286 3.19 18.35 2.75
C ALA A 286 2.24 18.04 1.58
N GLY A 287 2.29 16.83 1.01
CA GLY A 287 1.36 16.40 -0.04
C GLY A 287 -0.09 16.35 0.46
N VAL A 288 -0.34 15.81 1.67
CA VAL A 288 -1.67 15.78 2.27
C VAL A 288 -2.18 17.20 2.54
N ARG A 289 -1.31 18.06 3.05
CA ARG A 289 -1.67 19.46 3.32
C ARG A 289 -2.06 20.17 2.02
N GLY A 290 -1.26 20.03 0.95
CA GLY A 290 -1.56 20.55 -0.38
C GLY A 290 -2.92 20.06 -0.89
N ALA A 291 -3.17 18.76 -0.85
CA ALA A 291 -4.44 18.18 -1.29
C ALA A 291 -5.68 18.72 -0.52
N VAL A 292 -5.49 19.13 0.74
CA VAL A 292 -6.58 19.72 1.55
C VAL A 292 -6.75 21.21 1.29
N THR A 293 -5.66 21.96 1.06
CA THR A 293 -5.71 23.44 0.87
C THR A 293 -6.02 23.84 -0.57
N GLU A 294 -5.51 23.07 -1.54
CA GLU A 294 -5.64 23.35 -2.96
C GLU A 294 -6.88 22.69 -3.59
N GLY A 295 -7.40 21.64 -2.97
CA GLY A 295 -8.51 20.84 -3.48
C GLY A 295 -9.88 21.53 -3.55
N GLY A 296 -10.04 22.75 -3.05
CA GLY A 296 -11.22 23.62 -3.15
C GLY A 296 -12.53 22.98 -2.69
N GLU A 297 -13.09 22.04 -3.43
CA GLU A 297 -14.32 21.33 -3.10
C GLU A 297 -14.08 20.04 -2.32
N ASP A 298 -15.04 19.67 -1.48
CA ASP A 298 -14.99 18.48 -0.63
C ASP A 298 -14.70 17.17 -1.36
N ARG A 299 -15.10 17.06 -2.61
CA ARG A 299 -14.94 15.85 -3.44
C ARG A 299 -13.48 15.60 -3.86
N HIS A 300 -12.64 16.63 -3.94
CA HIS A 300 -11.24 16.51 -4.36
C HIS A 300 -10.29 16.09 -3.23
N VAL A 301 -10.72 16.19 -1.96
CA VAL A 301 -9.92 15.66 -0.85
C VAL A 301 -9.90 14.13 -0.91
N PRO A 302 -8.72 13.48 -1.03
CA PRO A 302 -8.65 12.03 -1.12
C PRO A 302 -9.13 11.37 0.19
N PRO A 303 -9.95 10.29 0.09
CA PRO A 303 -10.38 9.53 1.27
C PRO A 303 -9.28 8.59 1.74
N LEU A 304 -8.19 9.13 2.27
CA LEU A 304 -6.99 8.38 2.59
C LEU A 304 -7.27 7.15 3.46
N PHE A 305 -6.59 6.05 3.16
CA PHE A 305 -6.60 4.88 4.04
C PHE A 305 -5.88 5.18 5.36
N ARG A 306 -4.74 5.90 5.27
CA ARG A 306 -4.01 6.46 6.40
C ARG A 306 -3.54 7.87 6.06
N VAL A 307 -3.50 8.75 7.04
CA VAL A 307 -2.92 10.08 6.89
C VAL A 307 -1.50 10.03 7.47
N PRO A 308 -0.45 10.21 6.66
CA PRO A 308 0.91 10.30 7.17
C PRO A 308 1.10 11.63 7.90
N LEU A 309 1.42 11.55 9.19
CA LEU A 309 1.81 12.68 10.01
C LEU A 309 3.32 12.60 10.26
N MET A 310 4.04 13.66 9.91
CA MET A 310 5.49 13.72 10.00
C MET A 310 5.89 14.18 11.40
N VAL A 311 6.42 13.26 12.22
CA VAL A 311 6.70 13.52 13.65
C VAL A 311 8.12 13.12 14.02
N ARG A 312 8.72 13.86 14.94
CA ARG A 312 9.99 13.48 15.58
C ARG A 312 9.78 12.35 16.56
N GLY A 313 10.74 11.44 16.65
CA GLY A 313 10.70 10.34 17.63
C GLY A 313 9.46 9.46 17.47
N ARG A 314 9.07 9.21 16.21
CA ARG A 314 7.87 8.47 15.83
C ARG A 314 7.70 7.17 16.61
N ASP A 315 8.75 6.33 16.73
CA ASP A 315 8.65 5.00 17.34
C ASP A 315 8.29 5.08 18.84
N GLY A 316 8.92 6.02 19.55
CA GLY A 316 8.56 6.30 20.93
C GLY A 316 7.12 6.80 21.06
N LEU A 317 6.64 7.58 20.10
CA LEU A 317 5.24 8.06 20.07
C LEU A 317 4.28 6.92 19.76
N VAL A 318 4.58 6.03 18.82
CA VAL A 318 3.80 4.81 18.53
C VAL A 318 3.61 4.00 19.80
N ALA A 319 4.70 3.69 20.53
CA ALA A 319 4.63 2.94 21.78
C ALA A 319 3.77 3.64 22.85
N ARG A 320 3.79 4.99 22.94
CA ARG A 320 2.92 5.73 23.86
C ARG A 320 1.44 5.68 23.44
N LEU A 321 1.15 5.79 22.14
CA LEU A 321 -0.21 5.70 21.59
C LEU A 321 -0.82 4.32 21.83
N GLU A 322 -0.03 3.25 21.64
CA GLU A 322 -0.45 1.88 21.93
C GLU A 322 -0.82 1.66 23.40
N ARG A 323 -0.01 2.18 24.31
CA ARG A 323 -0.37 2.15 25.74
C ARG A 323 -1.70 2.83 26.04
N ARG A 324 -2.14 3.77 25.18
CA ARG A 324 -3.46 4.42 25.25
C ARG A 324 -4.54 3.71 24.43
N GLY A 325 -4.24 2.53 23.88
CA GLY A 325 -5.17 1.73 23.08
C GLY A 325 -5.48 2.31 21.71
N VAL A 326 -4.49 2.99 21.11
CA VAL A 326 -4.55 3.42 19.71
C VAL A 326 -3.45 2.72 18.94
N VAL A 327 -3.87 1.92 17.96
CA VAL A 327 -2.98 1.25 17.02
C VAL A 327 -2.87 2.12 15.76
N THR A 328 -1.66 2.44 15.36
CA THR A 328 -1.34 3.15 14.13
C THR A 328 -1.32 2.19 12.94
N GLY A 329 -1.17 2.70 11.73
CA GLY A 329 -0.94 1.86 10.55
C GLY A 329 0.48 1.30 10.52
N TYR A 330 0.76 0.43 9.55
CA TYR A 330 2.12 -0.06 9.30
C TYR A 330 3.05 1.08 8.92
N VAL A 331 4.23 1.01 9.50
CA VAL A 331 5.35 1.92 9.23
C VAL A 331 6.28 1.25 8.22
N TYR A 332 6.57 1.92 7.13
CA TYR A 332 7.39 1.36 6.04
C TYR A 332 8.87 1.74 6.19
N ASP A 333 9.38 1.67 7.41
CA ASP A 333 10.76 1.99 7.78
C ASP A 333 11.52 0.72 8.22
N PRO A 334 12.77 0.52 7.72
CA PRO A 334 13.46 1.33 6.72
C PRO A 334 12.86 1.21 5.31
N PRO A 335 13.25 2.07 4.32
CA PRO A 335 12.90 1.89 2.91
C PRO A 335 13.26 0.49 2.40
N LEU A 336 12.59 0.03 1.33
CA LEU A 336 12.73 -1.36 0.84
C LEU A 336 14.15 -1.72 0.40
N ASP A 337 14.89 -0.78 -0.17
CA ASP A 337 16.30 -0.97 -0.56
C ASP A 337 17.24 -1.13 0.65
N ASP A 338 17.04 -0.32 1.70
CA ASP A 338 17.77 -0.47 2.96
C ASP A 338 17.38 -1.76 3.71
N PHE A 339 16.11 -2.17 3.60
CA PHE A 339 15.60 -3.40 4.21
C PHE A 339 16.09 -4.67 3.55
N ALA A 340 16.02 -4.73 2.23
CA ALA A 340 16.34 -5.93 1.47
C ALA A 340 17.82 -6.03 1.08
N GLY A 341 18.49 -4.88 0.93
CA GLY A 341 19.84 -4.78 0.43
C GLY A 341 19.93 -4.89 -1.10
N PRO A 342 21.09 -4.52 -1.66
CA PRO A 342 21.28 -4.38 -3.10
C PRO A 342 21.26 -5.71 -3.87
N GLU A 343 21.35 -6.84 -3.18
CA GLU A 343 21.22 -8.16 -3.79
C GLU A 343 19.78 -8.46 -4.24
N PHE A 344 18.77 -7.94 -3.50
CA PHE A 344 17.38 -8.29 -3.73
C PHE A 344 16.55 -7.12 -4.27
N ALA A 345 17.06 -5.90 -4.13
CA ALA A 345 16.43 -4.69 -4.64
C ALA A 345 17.49 -3.68 -5.08
N GLU A 346 17.45 -3.26 -6.33
CA GLU A 346 18.35 -2.22 -6.80
C GLU A 346 18.04 -0.90 -6.08
N PRO A 347 19.03 -0.29 -5.43
CA PRO A 347 18.78 0.86 -4.57
C PRO A 347 18.41 2.12 -5.37
N SER A 348 17.62 2.98 -4.73
CA SER A 348 17.31 4.30 -5.26
C SER A 348 18.58 5.15 -5.43
N PRO A 349 18.73 5.87 -6.55
CA PRO A 349 19.86 6.78 -6.73
C PRO A 349 19.83 8.00 -5.78
N SER A 350 18.69 8.25 -5.13
CA SER A 350 18.48 9.34 -4.17
C SER A 350 17.63 8.85 -2.99
N PRO A 351 18.22 8.09 -2.04
CA PRO A 351 17.49 7.42 -0.98
C PRO A 351 17.08 8.35 0.18
N GLU A 352 17.62 9.58 0.24
CA GLU A 352 17.48 10.48 1.40
C GLU A 352 16.03 10.85 1.67
N ALA A 353 15.26 11.14 0.61
CA ALA A 353 13.84 11.49 0.73
C ALA A 353 13.00 10.30 1.23
N ALA A 354 13.31 9.08 0.77
CA ALA A 354 12.65 7.87 1.23
C ALA A 354 12.95 7.61 2.72
N ARG A 355 14.22 7.65 3.12
CA ARG A 355 14.66 7.49 4.52
C ARG A 355 14.03 8.53 5.44
N TRP A 356 14.00 9.79 5.00
CA TRP A 356 13.37 10.85 5.77
C TRP A 356 11.86 10.62 5.91
N PHE A 357 11.16 10.34 4.80
CA PHE A 357 9.72 10.16 4.83
C PHE A 357 9.32 8.95 5.68
N THR A 358 9.92 7.78 5.42
CA THR A 358 9.59 6.55 6.15
C THR A 358 9.98 6.64 7.63
N GLY A 359 11.11 7.31 7.95
CA GLY A 359 11.59 7.50 9.31
C GLY A 359 10.72 8.42 10.17
N HIS A 360 9.93 9.30 9.57
CA HIS A 360 9.10 10.27 10.29
C HIS A 360 7.59 10.03 10.16
N ALA A 361 7.14 9.28 9.15
CA ALA A 361 5.72 9.08 8.89
C ALA A 361 5.05 8.26 9.99
N LEU A 362 4.06 8.85 10.66
CA LEU A 362 3.11 8.22 11.56
C LEU A 362 1.78 8.03 10.80
N PRO A 363 1.45 6.82 10.35
CA PRO A 363 0.23 6.59 9.57
C PRO A 363 -1.00 6.49 10.48
N VAL A 364 -1.88 7.47 10.40
CA VAL A 364 -3.07 7.60 11.25
C VAL A 364 -4.35 7.28 10.49
N ASP A 365 -5.26 6.51 11.09
CA ASP A 365 -6.59 6.29 10.51
C ASP A 365 -7.42 7.59 10.56
N PRO A 366 -7.86 8.15 9.42
CA PRO A 366 -8.66 9.35 9.38
C PRO A 366 -9.99 9.22 10.15
N LEU A 367 -10.53 8.01 10.29
CA LEU A 367 -11.71 7.76 11.13
C LEU A 367 -11.47 8.03 12.61
N LEU A 368 -10.22 8.10 13.05
CA LEU A 368 -9.81 8.43 14.41
C LEU A 368 -9.31 9.89 14.56
N ALA A 369 -9.47 10.73 13.56
CA ALA A 369 -8.86 12.05 13.46
C ALA A 369 -9.02 12.91 14.73
N ARG A 370 -10.24 13.08 15.23
CA ARG A 370 -10.52 13.88 16.45
C ARG A 370 -9.82 13.32 17.70
N ARG A 371 -9.77 12.00 17.85
CA ARG A 371 -9.08 11.32 18.96
C ARG A 371 -7.58 11.51 18.85
N MET A 372 -7.03 11.31 17.67
CA MET A 372 -5.58 11.45 17.42
C MET A 372 -5.09 12.86 17.64
N THR A 373 -5.80 13.88 17.15
CA THR A 373 -5.43 15.28 17.40
C THR A 373 -5.29 15.59 18.89
N ARG A 374 -6.24 15.11 19.71
CA ARG A 374 -6.17 15.30 21.19
C ARG A 374 -4.98 14.56 21.80
N LEU A 375 -4.71 13.33 21.35
CA LEU A 375 -3.60 12.54 21.86
C LEU A 375 -2.23 13.14 21.47
N LEU A 376 -2.05 13.56 20.22
CA LEU A 376 -0.81 14.17 19.75
C LEU A 376 -0.49 15.46 20.54
N ARG A 377 -1.48 16.30 20.82
CA ARG A 377 -1.32 17.48 21.68
C ARG A 377 -0.94 17.08 23.10
N ARG A 378 -1.61 16.09 23.68
CA ARG A 378 -1.33 15.60 25.05
C ARG A 378 0.06 14.99 25.16
N GLU A 379 0.55 14.30 24.13
CA GLU A 379 1.89 13.71 24.07
C GLU A 379 2.96 14.74 23.68
N ALA A 380 2.60 16.02 23.51
CA ALA A 380 3.49 17.08 23.05
C ALA A 380 4.29 16.68 21.78
N ALA A 381 3.62 15.99 20.84
CA ALA A 381 4.24 15.52 19.62
C ALA A 381 4.84 16.69 18.84
N GLN A 382 6.11 16.57 18.46
CA GLN A 382 6.80 17.58 17.67
C GLN A 382 6.72 17.22 16.18
N PRO A 383 6.47 18.18 15.28
CA PRO A 383 6.59 17.94 13.86
C PRO A 383 8.03 17.62 13.47
N ALA A 384 8.20 16.78 12.44
CA ALA A 384 9.49 16.56 11.84
C ALA A 384 10.02 17.85 11.18
N GLU A 385 11.31 18.06 11.24
CA GLU A 385 11.92 19.12 10.45
C GLU A 385 11.87 18.77 8.96
N PRO A 386 11.60 19.72 8.09
CA PRO A 386 11.63 19.48 6.64
C PRO A 386 12.99 18.90 6.24
N LEU A 387 12.97 17.99 5.25
CA LEU A 387 14.21 17.55 4.64
C LEU A 387 14.94 18.79 4.07
N PRO A 388 16.22 19.03 4.40
CA PRO A 388 16.98 20.09 3.79
C PRO A 388 16.91 19.95 2.26
N GLY A 389 16.49 21.01 1.58
CA GLY A 389 16.54 21.03 0.11
C GLY A 389 17.96 20.74 -0.36
N PRO A 390 18.15 20.20 -1.58
CA PRO A 390 19.47 20.08 -2.14
C PRO A 390 20.13 21.46 -2.07
N THR A 391 21.24 21.55 -1.36
CA THR A 391 22.09 22.75 -1.35
C THR A 391 22.42 23.00 -2.82
N LEU A 392 21.79 24.01 -3.43
CA LEU A 392 22.19 24.49 -4.75
C LEU A 392 23.68 24.82 -4.62
N GLY A 393 24.51 23.92 -5.14
CA GLY A 393 25.96 24.00 -5.07
C GLY A 393 26.37 25.41 -5.47
N GLY A 394 27.10 26.06 -4.57
CA GLY A 394 27.57 27.40 -4.77
C GLY A 394 28.21 27.50 -6.16
N ARG A 395 27.78 28.46 -6.94
CA ARG A 395 28.54 28.91 -8.12
C ARG A 395 29.95 29.17 -7.65
N ALA A 396 30.88 28.36 -8.13
CA ALA A 396 32.28 28.69 -7.99
C ALA A 396 32.47 30.11 -8.53
N PRO A 397 33.18 31.01 -7.83
CA PRO A 397 33.49 32.32 -8.37
C PRO A 397 34.35 32.10 -9.61
N GLN A 398 33.85 32.54 -10.77
CA GLN A 398 34.66 32.66 -11.96
C GLN A 398 35.68 33.78 -11.68
N GLY A 399 36.96 33.41 -11.45
CA GLY A 399 38.11 34.26 -11.47
C GLY A 399 38.62 34.38 -12.90
#